data_b23b3e7a08649dcd7cbc31505111dd54
#
_entry.id   b23b3e7a08649dcd7cbc31505111dd54
#
_cell.length_a   1.000
_cell.length_b   1.000
_cell.length_c   1.000
_cell.angle_alpha   90.00
_cell.angle_beta   90.00
_cell.angle_gamma   90.00
#
_symmetry.space_group_name_H-M   'P 1'
#
loop_
_entity.id
_entity.type
_entity.pdbx_description
1 polymer ?
#
loop_
_entity_poly.entity_id
_entity_poly.type
_entity_poly.pdbx_seq_one_letter_code
_entity_poly.pdbx_strand_id
1 'polypeptide(L)'
;MPPVAPAVLPPVSVSAVAYWNVLPAAKTLAERLAAVRARIQAAAERARRDPAGITLLAVTKVFPALVIGEAYALGLREFGENYVQEFAAKAPAVRNLAGARFHFIGHLQSNKAALAAELFDCIQTVDSPKLARRLEAAGRQLEVMLEVKLSAESAKSGADPAALPELIAAVRECPHLALSGLMTMPPWSDDPEAARPHFRRLRELAQRHGLSGLSMGMSHDLEAAIEEGATCVRVGTALFGARRKA
;
A
#
# COMPACT_ATOMS: atom_id res chain seq x y z
N MET A 1 68.13 24.24 41.65
CA MET A 1 67.30 23.83 40.53
C MET A 1 66.57 25.05 39.99
N PRO A 2 66.81 25.48 38.75
CA PRO A 2 66.03 26.59 38.15
C PRO A 2 64.67 26.14 37.73
N PRO A 3 63.65 27.03 37.71
CA PRO A 3 62.30 26.71 37.34
C PRO A 3 62.17 26.48 35.81
N VAL A 4 61.46 25.43 35.46
CA VAL A 4 61.10 25.07 34.06
C VAL A 4 60.02 26.05 33.53
N ALA A 5 60.38 26.71 32.43
CA ALA A 5 59.40 27.61 31.73
C ALA A 5 58.28 26.82 31.11
N PRO A 6 57.02 27.37 31.09
CA PRO A 6 55.88 26.69 30.43
C PRO A 6 56.07 26.67 28.91
N ALA A 7 55.81 25.49 28.30
CA ALA A 7 55.82 25.33 26.85
C ALA A 7 54.71 26.18 26.20
N VAL A 8 55.09 27.05 25.29
CA VAL A 8 54.15 27.82 24.43
C VAL A 8 53.70 26.91 23.31
N LEU A 9 52.44 26.55 23.30
CA LEU A 9 51.84 25.81 22.18
C LEU A 9 51.76 26.74 20.94
N PRO A 10 52.04 26.20 19.74
CA PRO A 10 51.95 26.97 18.51
C PRO A 10 50.47 27.35 18.21
N PRO A 11 50.24 28.49 17.51
CA PRO A 11 48.90 28.90 17.17
C PRO A 11 48.23 27.88 16.23
N VAL A 12 47.05 27.40 16.61
CA VAL A 12 46.22 26.55 15.78
C VAL A 12 45.77 27.35 14.58
N SER A 13 46.26 26.99 13.41
CA SER A 13 45.81 27.57 12.12
C SER A 13 44.32 27.38 11.94
N VAL A 14 43.55 28.48 11.98
CA VAL A 14 42.10 28.51 11.68
C VAL A 14 41.96 28.49 10.16
N SER A 15 42.26 27.35 9.55
CA SER A 15 42.04 27.11 8.12
C SER A 15 41.63 25.66 7.88
N ALA A 16 40.51 25.28 8.53
CA ALA A 16 39.71 24.15 8.15
C ALA A 16 38.24 24.59 8.30
N VAL A 17 37.78 25.44 7.38
CA VAL A 17 36.38 25.54 7.09
C VAL A 17 36.00 24.14 6.59
N ALA A 18 35.56 23.31 7.52
CA ALA A 18 35.01 22.01 7.22
C ALA A 18 33.83 22.26 6.25
N TYR A 19 34.04 21.88 5.00
CA TYR A 19 32.95 21.61 4.05
C TYR A 19 32.14 20.47 4.68
N TRP A 20 31.19 20.83 5.54
CA TRP A 20 30.10 19.93 5.87
C TRP A 20 29.35 19.77 4.54
N ASN A 21 29.63 18.66 3.85
CA ASN A 21 28.72 18.17 2.84
C ASN A 21 27.39 17.98 3.54
N VAL A 22 26.52 18.99 3.44
CA VAL A 22 25.13 18.90 3.86
C VAL A 22 24.53 17.92 2.87
N LEU A 23 24.53 16.62 3.24
CA LEU A 23 23.70 15.64 2.56
C LEU A 23 22.29 16.26 2.50
N PRO A 24 21.64 16.27 1.33
CA PRO A 24 20.31 16.84 1.25
C PRO A 24 19.43 16.19 2.32
N ALA A 25 18.82 17.02 3.15
CA ALA A 25 17.98 16.55 4.24
C ALA A 25 16.96 15.55 3.68
N ALA A 26 16.83 14.40 4.35
CA ALA A 26 15.88 13.39 3.91
C ALA A 26 14.49 14.01 3.81
N LYS A 27 13.82 13.85 2.66
CA LYS A 27 12.47 14.40 2.44
C LYS A 27 11.53 14.00 3.58
N THR A 28 10.79 14.95 4.10
CA THR A 28 9.73 14.73 5.10
C THR A 28 8.59 13.89 4.51
N LEU A 29 7.73 13.33 5.36
CA LEU A 29 6.53 12.62 4.89
C LEU A 29 5.62 13.55 4.07
N ALA A 30 5.48 14.83 4.48
CA ALA A 30 4.68 15.81 3.75
C ALA A 30 5.19 16.07 2.34
N GLU A 31 6.50 16.22 2.16
CA GLU A 31 7.12 16.42 0.85
C GLU A 31 6.98 15.17 -0.05
N ARG A 32 7.13 13.98 0.54
CA ARG A 32 6.92 12.72 -0.19
C ARG A 32 5.45 12.54 -0.60
N LEU A 33 4.51 12.88 0.29
CA LEU A 33 3.09 12.83 -0.02
C LEU A 33 2.73 13.81 -1.15
N ALA A 34 3.24 15.03 -1.11
CA ALA A 34 3.04 16.01 -2.18
C ALA A 34 3.57 15.49 -3.52
N ALA A 35 4.77 14.88 -3.53
CA ALA A 35 5.35 14.29 -4.73
C ALA A 35 4.50 13.11 -5.27
N VAL A 36 3.99 12.23 -4.40
CA VAL A 36 3.11 11.12 -4.82
C VAL A 36 1.80 11.65 -5.37
N ARG A 37 1.17 12.64 -4.72
CA ARG A 37 -0.06 13.27 -5.24
C ARG A 37 0.15 13.92 -6.61
N ALA A 38 1.28 14.61 -6.80
CA ALA A 38 1.62 15.20 -8.10
C ALA A 38 1.77 14.12 -9.20
N ARG A 39 2.37 12.97 -8.89
CA ARG A 39 2.46 11.84 -9.82
C ARG A 39 1.08 11.27 -10.18
N ILE A 40 0.20 11.09 -9.18
CA ILE A 40 -1.18 10.63 -9.40
C ILE A 40 -1.93 11.62 -10.30
N GLN A 41 -1.85 12.91 -9.98
CA GLN A 41 -2.48 13.99 -10.75
C GLN A 41 -2.03 13.95 -12.23
N ALA A 42 -0.71 13.95 -12.48
CA ALA A 42 -0.16 13.95 -13.82
C ALA A 42 -0.55 12.68 -14.63
N ALA A 43 -0.57 11.50 -13.99
CA ALA A 43 -1.00 10.26 -14.64
C ALA A 43 -2.51 10.27 -14.97
N ALA A 44 -3.33 10.79 -14.06
CA ALA A 44 -4.78 10.93 -14.26
C ALA A 44 -5.08 11.90 -15.42
N GLU A 45 -4.38 13.04 -15.50
CA GLU A 45 -4.50 14.00 -16.59
C GLU A 45 -4.14 13.39 -17.96
N ARG A 46 -3.01 12.65 -18.03
CA ARG A 46 -2.64 11.93 -19.27
C ARG A 46 -3.70 10.91 -19.69
N ALA A 47 -4.34 10.27 -18.73
CA ALA A 47 -5.41 9.29 -18.95
C ALA A 47 -6.80 9.95 -19.14
N ARG A 48 -6.92 11.27 -19.05
CA ARG A 48 -8.19 12.03 -19.09
C ARG A 48 -9.19 11.55 -18.03
N ARG A 49 -8.68 11.27 -16.82
CA ARG A 49 -9.44 10.81 -15.67
C ARG A 49 -9.45 11.86 -14.57
N ASP A 50 -10.52 11.86 -13.76
CA ASP A 50 -10.55 12.65 -12.53
C ASP A 50 -9.61 12.02 -11.48
N PRO A 51 -8.59 12.72 -10.99
CA PRO A 51 -7.71 12.23 -9.93
C PRO A 51 -8.43 11.98 -8.60
N ALA A 52 -9.57 12.65 -8.35
CA ALA A 52 -10.39 12.42 -7.15
C ALA A 52 -11.01 11.01 -7.13
N GLY A 53 -11.16 10.36 -8.30
CA GLY A 53 -11.58 8.96 -8.41
C GLY A 53 -10.47 7.94 -8.15
N ILE A 54 -9.27 8.37 -7.70
CA ILE A 54 -8.12 7.48 -7.46
C ILE A 54 -7.74 7.51 -5.98
N THR A 55 -8.00 6.43 -5.30
CA THR A 55 -7.63 6.25 -3.89
C THR A 55 -6.13 6.05 -3.75
N LEU A 56 -5.49 6.86 -2.91
CA LEU A 56 -4.12 6.64 -2.46
C LEU A 56 -4.14 5.83 -1.17
N LEU A 57 -3.86 4.54 -1.27
CA LEU A 57 -3.71 3.64 -0.13
C LEU A 57 -2.29 3.71 0.42
N ALA A 58 -2.13 4.25 1.63
CA ALA A 58 -0.84 4.35 2.31
C ALA A 58 -0.47 3.02 2.95
N VAL A 59 0.57 2.34 2.44
CA VAL A 59 0.96 1.00 2.91
C VAL A 59 1.88 1.12 4.11
N THR A 60 1.35 0.85 5.30
CA THR A 60 2.00 1.07 6.62
C THR A 60 2.52 -0.22 7.28
N LYS A 61 2.52 -1.34 6.56
CA LYS A 61 3.14 -2.58 7.04
C LYS A 61 4.57 -2.36 7.50
N VAL A 62 4.98 -3.00 8.60
CA VAL A 62 6.28 -2.92 9.28
C VAL A 62 6.65 -1.55 9.87
N PHE A 63 5.75 -0.57 9.80
CA PHE A 63 5.91 0.71 10.48
C PHE A 63 5.09 0.75 11.76
N PRO A 64 5.53 1.48 12.80
CA PRO A 64 4.76 1.63 14.05
C PRO A 64 3.49 2.44 13.84
N ALA A 65 2.52 2.31 14.77
CA ALA A 65 1.24 3.03 14.74
C ALA A 65 1.42 4.56 14.66
N LEU A 66 2.50 5.12 15.20
CA LEU A 66 2.83 6.55 15.11
C LEU A 66 2.86 7.04 13.66
N VAL A 67 3.42 6.26 12.73
CA VAL A 67 3.50 6.62 11.30
C VAL A 67 2.12 6.73 10.67
N ILE A 68 1.16 5.90 11.11
CA ILE A 68 -0.26 6.02 10.69
C ILE A 68 -0.83 7.35 11.18
N GLY A 69 -0.57 7.73 12.44
CA GLY A 69 -1.00 9.01 13.02
C GLY A 69 -0.43 10.22 12.27
N GLU A 70 0.87 10.21 11.94
CA GLU A 70 1.52 11.25 11.15
C GLU A 70 0.90 11.38 9.75
N ALA A 71 0.68 10.26 9.07
CA ALA A 71 0.07 10.22 7.75
C ALA A 71 -1.40 10.70 7.79
N TYR A 72 -2.14 10.32 8.84
CA TYR A 72 -3.51 10.78 9.08
C TYR A 72 -3.56 12.30 9.28
N ALA A 73 -2.63 12.88 10.05
CA ALA A 73 -2.53 14.32 10.26
C ALA A 73 -2.29 15.10 8.95
N LEU A 74 -1.65 14.46 7.95
CA LEU A 74 -1.45 15.00 6.60
C LEU A 74 -2.66 14.76 5.67
N GLY A 75 -3.77 14.28 6.20
CA GLY A 75 -5.02 14.09 5.44
C GLY A 75 -5.18 12.73 4.76
N LEU A 76 -4.28 11.76 4.98
CA LEU A 76 -4.50 10.40 4.51
C LEU A 76 -5.58 9.71 5.37
N ARG A 77 -6.40 8.89 4.74
CA ARG A 77 -7.51 8.16 5.39
C ARG A 77 -7.51 6.67 5.06
N GLU A 78 -6.87 6.25 4.00
CA GLU A 78 -6.85 4.85 3.53
C GLU A 78 -5.48 4.25 3.82
N PHE A 79 -5.44 3.20 4.66
CA PHE A 79 -4.21 2.57 5.15
C PHE A 79 -4.19 1.08 4.82
N GLY A 80 -3.05 0.59 4.29
CA GLY A 80 -2.89 -0.79 3.86
C GLY A 80 -1.91 -1.57 4.73
N GLU A 81 -2.31 -2.77 5.16
CA GLU A 81 -1.53 -3.66 6.02
C GLU A 81 -1.45 -5.07 5.43
N ASN A 82 -0.33 -5.75 5.68
CA ASN A 82 -0.10 -7.10 5.14
C ASN A 82 -0.23 -8.22 6.18
N TYR A 83 -0.18 -7.89 7.47
CA TYR A 83 -0.08 -8.88 8.54
C TYR A 83 -1.13 -8.62 9.61
N VAL A 84 -2.06 -9.57 9.79
CA VAL A 84 -3.19 -9.44 10.72
C VAL A 84 -2.71 -9.21 12.16
N GLN A 85 -1.73 -9.98 12.63
CA GLN A 85 -1.21 -9.86 13.99
C GLN A 85 -0.46 -8.54 14.23
N GLU A 86 0.29 -8.07 13.23
CA GLU A 86 0.96 -6.77 13.32
C GLU A 86 -0.05 -5.64 13.48
N PHE A 87 -1.11 -5.67 12.64
CA PHE A 87 -2.15 -4.66 12.75
C PHE A 87 -2.98 -4.78 14.03
N ALA A 88 -3.23 -5.99 14.52
CA ALA A 88 -3.90 -6.20 15.81
C ALA A 88 -3.19 -5.48 16.96
N ALA A 89 -1.85 -5.46 16.93
CA ALA A 89 -1.06 -4.73 17.92
C ALA A 89 -1.12 -3.19 17.73
N LYS A 90 -1.30 -2.69 16.51
CA LYS A 90 -1.41 -1.25 16.17
C LYS A 90 -2.84 -0.72 16.39
N ALA A 91 -3.86 -1.54 16.15
CA ALA A 91 -5.26 -1.14 16.09
C ALA A 91 -5.73 -0.34 17.32
N PRO A 92 -5.38 -0.67 18.58
CA PRO A 92 -5.81 0.12 19.73
C PRO A 92 -5.38 1.60 19.66
N ALA A 93 -4.24 1.90 19.04
CA ALA A 93 -3.71 3.25 18.94
C ALA A 93 -4.31 4.07 17.78
N VAL A 94 -4.93 3.41 16.80
CA VAL A 94 -5.36 4.07 15.54
C VAL A 94 -6.86 3.93 15.22
N ARG A 95 -7.59 3.06 15.92
CA ARG A 95 -9.04 2.83 15.69
C ARG A 95 -9.91 4.06 15.88
N ASN A 96 -9.48 5.03 16.70
CA ASN A 96 -10.22 6.25 16.97
C ASN A 96 -9.96 7.37 15.96
N LEU A 97 -9.16 7.13 14.93
CA LEU A 97 -8.90 8.10 13.86
C LEU A 97 -10.15 8.22 12.96
N ALA A 98 -10.89 9.29 13.12
CA ALA A 98 -12.18 9.50 12.46
C ALA A 98 -12.06 9.42 10.92
N GLY A 99 -12.86 8.56 10.29
CA GLY A 99 -12.86 8.35 8.85
C GLY A 99 -11.63 7.61 8.29
N ALA A 100 -10.70 7.14 9.15
CA ALA A 100 -9.64 6.25 8.71
C ALA A 100 -10.22 4.86 8.38
N ARG A 101 -9.79 4.30 7.25
CA ARG A 101 -10.15 2.95 6.80
C ARG A 101 -8.89 2.10 6.67
N PHE A 102 -8.99 0.88 7.10
CA PHE A 102 -7.88 -0.07 7.12
C PHE A 102 -8.15 -1.22 6.16
N HIS A 103 -7.26 -1.39 5.19
CA HIS A 103 -7.33 -2.42 4.16
C HIS A 103 -6.31 -3.52 4.42
N PHE A 104 -6.75 -4.77 4.39
CA PHE A 104 -5.83 -5.90 4.34
C PHE A 104 -5.45 -6.18 2.88
N ILE A 105 -4.15 -6.16 2.61
CA ILE A 105 -3.58 -6.34 1.27
C ILE A 105 -2.51 -7.42 1.21
N GLY A 106 -2.37 -8.24 2.26
CA GLY A 106 -1.47 -9.38 2.31
C GLY A 106 -2.19 -10.70 2.01
N HIS A 107 -1.44 -11.81 1.88
CA HIS A 107 -2.07 -13.12 1.77
C HIS A 107 -2.76 -13.51 3.07
N LEU A 108 -4.08 -13.76 3.01
CA LEU A 108 -4.90 -14.07 4.17
C LEU A 108 -5.07 -15.58 4.36
N GLN A 109 -4.46 -16.11 5.40
CA GLN A 109 -4.71 -17.49 5.81
C GLN A 109 -6.13 -17.65 6.36
N SER A 110 -6.84 -18.71 5.95
CA SER A 110 -8.24 -18.93 6.33
C SER A 110 -8.49 -19.01 7.84
N ASN A 111 -7.50 -19.45 8.65
CA ASN A 111 -7.60 -19.48 10.11
C ASN A 111 -7.52 -18.10 10.78
N LYS A 112 -7.13 -17.06 10.02
CA LYS A 112 -7.06 -15.67 10.50
C LYS A 112 -8.22 -14.82 9.98
N ALA A 113 -9.14 -15.40 9.20
CA ALA A 113 -10.21 -14.66 8.55
C ALA A 113 -11.14 -13.96 9.56
N ALA A 114 -11.53 -14.60 10.66
CA ALA A 114 -12.37 -13.99 11.69
C ALA A 114 -11.71 -12.73 12.29
N LEU A 115 -10.45 -12.84 12.72
CA LEU A 115 -9.72 -11.68 13.27
C LEU A 115 -9.50 -10.60 12.22
N ALA A 116 -9.24 -10.97 10.96
CA ALA A 116 -9.11 -10.00 9.88
C ALA A 116 -10.43 -9.24 9.63
N ALA A 117 -11.57 -9.95 9.64
CA ALA A 117 -12.88 -9.33 9.49
C ALA A 117 -13.21 -8.36 10.62
N GLU A 118 -12.73 -8.59 11.85
CA GLU A 118 -12.89 -7.68 12.99
C GLU A 118 -12.03 -6.41 12.85
N LEU A 119 -10.83 -6.55 12.29
CA LEU A 119 -9.81 -5.51 12.30
C LEU A 119 -9.87 -4.58 11.09
N PHE A 120 -10.28 -5.08 9.93
CA PHE A 120 -10.19 -4.36 8.67
C PHE A 120 -11.56 -3.94 8.13
N ASP A 121 -11.58 -2.85 7.36
CA ASP A 121 -12.76 -2.34 6.68
C ASP A 121 -12.88 -2.90 5.26
N CYS A 122 -11.75 -3.34 4.69
CA CYS A 122 -11.68 -3.95 3.37
C CYS A 122 -10.63 -5.07 3.33
N ILE A 123 -10.97 -6.21 2.74
CA ILE A 123 -10.02 -7.29 2.43
C ILE A 123 -9.84 -7.35 0.91
N GLN A 124 -8.66 -6.96 0.41
CA GLN A 124 -8.41 -6.89 -1.04
C GLN A 124 -7.88 -8.20 -1.64
N THR A 125 -7.69 -9.23 -0.84
CA THR A 125 -6.99 -10.48 -1.22
C THR A 125 -7.84 -11.73 -1.06
N VAL A 126 -9.14 -11.62 -1.36
CA VAL A 126 -10.01 -12.80 -1.40
C VAL A 126 -9.74 -13.58 -2.69
N ASP A 127 -9.28 -14.81 -2.57
CA ASP A 127 -8.81 -15.64 -3.68
C ASP A 127 -9.57 -16.97 -3.84
N SER A 128 -10.49 -17.27 -2.93
CA SER A 128 -11.22 -18.55 -2.95
C SER A 128 -12.59 -18.47 -2.31
N PRO A 129 -13.57 -19.28 -2.75
CA PRO A 129 -14.88 -19.41 -2.10
C PRO A 129 -14.78 -19.81 -0.62
N LYS A 130 -13.77 -20.62 -0.28
CA LYS A 130 -13.50 -21.01 1.10
C LYS A 130 -13.17 -19.81 1.98
N LEU A 131 -12.31 -18.90 1.50
CA LEU A 131 -11.94 -17.69 2.23
C LEU A 131 -13.14 -16.75 2.36
N ALA A 132 -13.92 -16.56 1.29
CA ALA A 132 -15.15 -15.76 1.32
C ALA A 132 -16.11 -16.25 2.41
N ARG A 133 -16.42 -17.55 2.44
CA ARG A 133 -17.29 -18.14 3.48
C ARG A 133 -16.72 -17.99 4.90
N ARG A 134 -15.40 -17.98 5.06
CA ARG A 134 -14.76 -17.75 6.37
C ARG A 134 -14.87 -16.29 6.83
N LEU A 135 -14.80 -15.34 5.91
CA LEU A 135 -15.02 -13.93 6.20
C LEU A 135 -16.51 -13.66 6.51
N GLU A 136 -17.43 -14.25 5.73
CA GLU A 136 -18.88 -14.18 5.96
C GLU A 136 -19.28 -14.65 7.35
N ALA A 137 -18.66 -15.70 7.86
CA ALA A 137 -18.95 -16.27 9.19
C ALA A 137 -18.68 -15.28 10.34
N ALA A 138 -17.99 -14.18 10.11
CA ALA A 138 -17.81 -13.12 11.11
C ALA A 138 -19.08 -12.27 11.30
N GLY A 139 -20.07 -12.33 10.39
CA GLY A 139 -21.37 -11.65 10.49
C GLY A 139 -21.27 -10.12 10.48
N ARG A 140 -20.17 -9.56 9.98
CA ARG A 140 -19.92 -8.11 9.91
C ARG A 140 -19.88 -7.65 8.46
N GLN A 141 -20.49 -6.47 8.19
CA GLN A 141 -20.35 -5.83 6.89
C GLN A 141 -18.90 -5.55 6.56
N LEU A 142 -18.41 -6.09 5.46
CA LEU A 142 -17.02 -6.05 5.06
C LEU A 142 -16.90 -5.83 3.55
N GLU A 143 -16.15 -4.81 3.14
CA GLU A 143 -15.81 -4.63 1.75
C GLU A 143 -14.75 -5.67 1.33
N VAL A 144 -14.91 -6.25 0.14
CA VAL A 144 -13.94 -7.22 -0.38
C VAL A 144 -13.59 -6.95 -1.84
N MET A 145 -12.33 -7.21 -2.19
CA MET A 145 -11.87 -7.31 -3.57
C MET A 145 -11.28 -8.69 -3.81
N LEU A 146 -11.35 -9.17 -5.05
CA LEU A 146 -10.81 -10.48 -5.42
C LEU A 146 -9.39 -10.30 -5.94
N GLU A 147 -8.44 -11.02 -5.35
CA GLU A 147 -7.07 -11.08 -5.85
C GLU A 147 -7.00 -12.01 -7.05
N VAL A 148 -6.54 -11.48 -8.20
CA VAL A 148 -6.38 -12.21 -9.44
C VAL A 148 -4.92 -12.43 -9.76
N LYS A 149 -4.54 -13.67 -9.97
CA LYS A 149 -3.21 -14.07 -10.39
C LYS A 149 -3.08 -13.93 -11.90
N LEU A 150 -2.35 -12.92 -12.36
CA LEU A 150 -2.15 -12.64 -13.78
C LEU A 150 -0.75 -13.01 -14.30
N SER A 151 0.10 -13.56 -13.45
CA SER A 151 1.43 -14.03 -13.82
C SER A 151 1.52 -15.55 -13.84
N ALA A 152 2.44 -16.09 -14.65
CA ALA A 152 2.73 -17.53 -14.70
C ALA A 152 3.47 -18.07 -13.45
N GLU A 153 3.87 -17.19 -12.52
CA GLU A 153 4.59 -17.60 -11.30
C GLU A 153 3.67 -18.42 -10.38
N SER A 154 3.97 -19.71 -10.23
CA SER A 154 3.14 -20.65 -9.44
C SER A 154 3.08 -20.30 -7.94
N ALA A 155 4.08 -19.61 -7.41
CA ALA A 155 4.20 -19.26 -5.99
C ALA A 155 3.37 -18.05 -5.55
N LYS A 156 2.69 -17.33 -6.47
CA LYS A 156 1.88 -16.15 -6.11
C LYS A 156 0.46 -16.53 -5.74
N SER A 157 -0.08 -15.85 -4.71
CA SER A 157 -1.50 -15.90 -4.33
C SER A 157 -2.39 -15.29 -5.41
N GLY A 158 -3.69 -15.52 -5.28
CA GLY A 158 -4.72 -15.01 -6.17
C GLY A 158 -5.45 -16.12 -6.93
N ALA A 159 -6.69 -15.86 -7.24
CA ALA A 159 -7.53 -16.74 -8.05
C ALA A 159 -7.06 -16.77 -9.52
N ASP A 160 -7.14 -17.91 -10.16
CA ASP A 160 -6.99 -18.01 -11.60
C ASP A 160 -8.12 -17.20 -12.28
N PRO A 161 -7.85 -16.48 -13.38
CA PRO A 161 -8.89 -15.79 -14.15
C PRO A 161 -10.08 -16.69 -14.55
N ALA A 162 -9.85 -17.98 -14.80
CA ALA A 162 -10.90 -18.93 -15.13
C ALA A 162 -11.83 -19.25 -13.94
N ALA A 163 -11.33 -19.11 -12.71
CA ALA A 163 -12.11 -19.34 -11.49
C ALA A 163 -12.92 -18.11 -11.03
N LEU A 164 -12.73 -16.94 -11.64
CA LEU A 164 -13.41 -15.71 -11.24
C LEU A 164 -14.94 -15.80 -11.25
N PRO A 165 -15.62 -16.40 -12.24
CA PRO A 165 -17.08 -16.48 -12.23
C PRO A 165 -17.62 -17.21 -11.01
N GLU A 166 -17.00 -18.34 -10.62
CA GLU A 166 -17.38 -19.11 -9.44
C GLU A 166 -17.10 -18.32 -8.15
N LEU A 167 -15.96 -17.67 -8.06
CA LEU A 167 -15.58 -16.89 -6.88
C LEU A 167 -16.49 -15.67 -6.70
N ILE A 168 -16.86 -14.98 -7.78
CA ILE A 168 -17.81 -13.86 -7.76
C ILE A 168 -19.19 -14.34 -7.29
N ALA A 169 -19.67 -15.47 -7.81
CA ALA A 169 -20.94 -16.06 -7.39
C ALA A 169 -20.92 -16.38 -5.88
N ALA A 170 -19.87 -17.03 -5.40
CA ALA A 170 -19.71 -17.39 -3.99
C ALA A 170 -19.67 -16.16 -3.07
N VAL A 171 -19.04 -15.05 -3.48
CA VAL A 171 -19.02 -13.82 -2.69
C VAL A 171 -20.39 -13.13 -2.70
N ARG A 172 -21.11 -13.16 -3.83
CA ARG A 172 -22.48 -12.58 -3.91
C ARG A 172 -23.51 -13.35 -3.08
N GLU A 173 -23.26 -14.61 -2.75
CA GLU A 173 -24.07 -15.41 -1.81
C GLU A 173 -23.80 -15.03 -0.33
N CYS A 174 -22.80 -14.21 -0.05
CA CYS A 174 -22.41 -13.78 1.28
C CYS A 174 -22.99 -12.39 1.60
N PRO A 175 -24.10 -12.28 2.35
CA PRO A 175 -24.84 -11.02 2.54
C PRO A 175 -24.06 -9.94 3.31
N HIS A 176 -23.02 -10.33 4.07
CA HIS A 176 -22.18 -9.38 4.78
C HIS A 176 -20.95 -8.93 3.97
N LEU A 177 -20.71 -9.54 2.79
CA LEU A 177 -19.58 -9.16 1.95
C LEU A 177 -20.01 -8.26 0.78
N ALA A 178 -19.45 -7.06 0.73
CA ALA A 178 -19.67 -6.12 -0.38
C ALA A 178 -18.52 -6.25 -1.39
N LEU A 179 -18.76 -6.91 -2.54
CA LEU A 179 -17.76 -7.04 -3.59
C LEU A 179 -17.59 -5.70 -4.33
N SER A 180 -16.42 -5.06 -4.18
CA SER A 180 -16.12 -3.74 -4.75
C SER A 180 -15.24 -3.79 -6.00
N GLY A 181 -14.48 -4.87 -6.24
CA GLY A 181 -13.61 -4.91 -7.41
C GLY A 181 -12.60 -6.04 -7.43
N LEU A 182 -11.57 -5.85 -8.26
CA LEU A 182 -10.45 -6.78 -8.42
C LEU A 182 -9.12 -6.16 -7.95
N MET A 183 -8.22 -7.01 -7.51
CA MET A 183 -6.85 -6.64 -7.13
C MET A 183 -5.85 -7.54 -7.84
N THR A 184 -4.68 -7.01 -8.19
CA THR A 184 -3.54 -7.81 -8.66
C THR A 184 -2.20 -7.25 -8.19
N MET A 185 -1.22 -8.13 -8.07
CA MET A 185 0.20 -7.80 -7.85
C MET A 185 1.03 -8.44 -8.96
N PRO A 186 1.43 -7.67 -10.00
CA PRO A 186 2.30 -8.17 -11.06
C PRO A 186 3.66 -8.64 -10.53
N PRO A 187 4.45 -9.39 -11.30
CA PRO A 187 5.85 -9.61 -11.04
C PRO A 187 6.61 -8.29 -10.92
N TRP A 188 7.62 -8.27 -10.04
CA TRP A 188 8.52 -7.13 -9.98
C TRP A 188 9.36 -7.04 -11.26
N SER A 189 9.52 -5.83 -11.77
CA SER A 189 10.43 -5.51 -12.85
C SER A 189 11.08 -4.15 -12.57
N ASP A 190 12.30 -3.94 -13.01
CA ASP A 190 12.95 -2.62 -12.99
C ASP A 190 12.30 -1.65 -13.98
N ASP A 191 11.65 -2.17 -15.04
CA ASP A 191 10.84 -1.39 -15.97
C ASP A 191 9.39 -1.34 -15.46
N PRO A 192 8.86 -0.15 -15.07
CA PRO A 192 7.47 0.00 -14.62
C PRO A 192 6.45 -0.33 -15.71
N GLU A 193 6.81 -0.19 -17.00
CA GLU A 193 5.93 -0.50 -18.12
C GLU A 193 5.69 -2.01 -18.29
N ALA A 194 6.57 -2.86 -17.79
CA ALA A 194 6.39 -4.31 -17.80
C ALA A 194 5.13 -4.78 -17.02
N ALA A 195 4.63 -3.96 -16.09
CA ALA A 195 3.40 -4.25 -15.36
C ALA A 195 2.11 -3.91 -16.15
N ARG A 196 2.20 -3.02 -17.16
CA ARG A 196 1.05 -2.51 -17.92
C ARG A 196 0.16 -3.60 -18.54
N PRO A 197 0.68 -4.66 -19.18
CA PRO A 197 -0.16 -5.73 -19.72
C PRO A 197 -1.02 -6.43 -18.65
N HIS A 198 -0.50 -6.59 -17.43
CA HIS A 198 -1.24 -7.16 -16.30
C HIS A 198 -2.36 -6.23 -15.83
N PHE A 199 -2.10 -4.92 -15.75
CA PHE A 199 -3.10 -3.93 -15.38
C PHE A 199 -4.24 -3.85 -16.41
N ARG A 200 -3.91 -3.82 -17.69
CA ARG A 200 -4.89 -3.90 -18.77
C ARG A 200 -5.74 -5.16 -18.67
N ARG A 201 -5.11 -6.30 -18.44
CA ARG A 201 -5.83 -7.57 -18.28
C ARG A 201 -6.76 -7.57 -17.10
N LEU A 202 -6.36 -6.98 -15.95
CA LEU A 202 -7.23 -6.84 -14.78
C LEU A 202 -8.46 -5.98 -15.10
N ARG A 203 -8.26 -4.84 -15.79
CA ARG A 203 -9.36 -3.96 -16.23
C ARG A 203 -10.36 -4.70 -17.12
N GLU A 204 -9.87 -5.43 -18.12
CA GLU A 204 -10.73 -6.22 -19.02
C GLU A 204 -11.54 -7.28 -18.27
N LEU A 205 -10.94 -7.94 -17.28
CA LEU A 205 -11.66 -8.89 -16.43
C LEU A 205 -12.72 -8.21 -15.60
N ALA A 206 -12.40 -7.09 -14.95
CA ALA A 206 -13.37 -6.33 -14.16
C ALA A 206 -14.54 -5.86 -15.01
N GLN A 207 -14.31 -5.29 -16.19
CA GLN A 207 -15.35 -4.87 -17.13
C GLN A 207 -16.26 -6.04 -17.55
N ARG A 208 -15.68 -7.20 -17.84
CA ARG A 208 -16.42 -8.42 -18.22
C ARG A 208 -17.39 -8.88 -17.13
N HIS A 209 -17.03 -8.65 -15.87
CA HIS A 209 -17.83 -9.07 -14.72
C HIS A 209 -18.64 -7.93 -14.07
N GLY A 210 -18.67 -6.74 -14.69
CA GLY A 210 -19.42 -5.59 -14.18
C GLY A 210 -18.86 -5.02 -12.88
N LEU A 211 -17.54 -5.12 -12.67
CA LEU A 211 -16.83 -4.59 -11.50
C LEU A 211 -16.07 -3.31 -11.88
N SER A 212 -16.11 -2.31 -11.01
CA SER A 212 -15.48 -1.00 -11.26
C SER A 212 -14.22 -0.75 -10.45
N GLY A 213 -14.06 -1.38 -9.29
CA GLY A 213 -12.89 -1.21 -8.42
C GLY A 213 -11.67 -1.93 -8.97
N LEU A 214 -10.53 -1.23 -9.08
CA LEU A 214 -9.26 -1.77 -9.57
C LEU A 214 -8.13 -1.37 -8.62
N SER A 215 -7.76 -2.28 -7.70
CA SER A 215 -6.60 -2.10 -6.84
C SER A 215 -5.37 -2.67 -7.52
N MET A 216 -4.57 -1.80 -8.12
CA MET A 216 -3.36 -2.15 -8.85
C MET A 216 -2.41 -0.95 -8.91
N GLY A 217 -1.11 -1.22 -9.07
CA GLY A 217 -0.06 -0.20 -9.04
C GLY A 217 0.48 0.08 -7.63
N MET A 218 1.79 0.25 -7.58
CA MET A 218 2.58 0.50 -6.37
C MET A 218 3.50 1.71 -6.58
N SER A 219 4.41 1.98 -5.65
CA SER A 219 5.33 3.13 -5.69
C SER A 219 6.10 3.27 -7.00
N HIS A 220 6.37 2.17 -7.70
CA HIS A 220 7.21 2.14 -8.89
C HIS A 220 6.41 2.28 -10.20
N ASP A 221 5.21 1.71 -10.25
CA ASP A 221 4.41 1.51 -11.48
C ASP A 221 3.01 2.15 -11.41
N LEU A 222 2.79 3.10 -10.47
CA LEU A 222 1.48 3.71 -10.24
C LEU A 222 0.98 4.50 -11.46
N GLU A 223 1.87 5.10 -12.25
CA GLU A 223 1.48 5.84 -13.45
C GLU A 223 0.87 4.90 -14.49
N ALA A 224 1.57 3.81 -14.82
CA ALA A 224 1.06 2.79 -15.74
C ALA A 224 -0.27 2.19 -15.25
N ALA A 225 -0.41 1.96 -13.93
CA ALA A 225 -1.66 1.46 -13.35
C ALA A 225 -2.81 2.47 -13.50
N ILE A 226 -2.57 3.75 -13.22
CA ILE A 226 -3.58 4.81 -13.35
C ILE A 226 -4.03 4.95 -14.81
N GLU A 227 -3.10 4.94 -15.74
CA GLU A 227 -3.38 5.03 -17.17
C GLU A 227 -4.17 3.81 -17.67
N GLU A 228 -3.96 2.63 -17.06
CA GLU A 228 -4.76 1.43 -17.33
C GLU A 228 -6.03 1.33 -16.47
N GLY A 229 -6.38 2.37 -15.71
CA GLY A 229 -7.69 2.47 -15.06
C GLY A 229 -7.72 2.19 -13.55
N ALA A 230 -6.57 2.11 -12.85
CA ALA A 230 -6.56 1.91 -11.39
C ALA A 230 -7.47 2.90 -10.67
N THR A 231 -8.28 2.41 -9.74
CA THR A 231 -9.09 3.22 -8.81
C THR A 231 -8.47 3.28 -7.42
N CYS A 232 -7.50 2.40 -7.14
CA CYS A 232 -6.73 2.37 -5.92
C CYS A 232 -5.27 2.04 -6.23
N VAL A 233 -4.33 2.91 -5.82
CA VAL A 233 -2.89 2.66 -5.90
C VAL A 233 -2.31 2.48 -4.50
N ARG A 234 -1.42 1.50 -4.32
CA ARG A 234 -0.88 1.08 -3.01
C ARG A 234 0.55 1.56 -2.86
N VAL A 235 0.76 2.63 -2.09
CA VAL A 235 2.04 3.32 -2.01
C VAL A 235 2.65 3.18 -0.61
N GLY A 236 3.81 2.54 -0.54
CA GLY A 236 4.59 2.39 0.69
C GLY A 236 5.91 3.14 0.62
N THR A 237 6.87 2.62 -0.13
CA THR A 237 8.25 3.13 -0.18
C THR A 237 8.34 4.59 -0.63
N ALA A 238 7.51 5.03 -1.55
CA ALA A 238 7.49 6.42 -2.00
C ALA A 238 6.96 7.40 -0.93
N LEU A 239 6.13 6.92 0.03
CA LEU A 239 5.65 7.72 1.16
C LEU A 239 6.58 7.64 2.36
N PHE A 240 6.94 6.44 2.78
CA PHE A 240 7.60 6.22 4.07
C PHE A 240 9.12 5.99 3.97
N GLY A 241 9.64 5.89 2.74
CA GLY A 241 11.05 5.59 2.49
C GLY A 241 11.34 4.09 2.45
N ALA A 242 12.61 3.75 2.19
CA ALA A 242 13.08 2.37 2.23
C ALA A 242 12.99 1.82 3.65
N ARG A 243 12.58 0.56 3.78
CA ARG A 243 12.54 -0.14 5.07
C ARG A 243 13.96 -0.24 5.64
N ARG A 244 14.16 0.16 6.88
CA ARG A 244 15.37 -0.26 7.60
C ARG A 244 15.27 -1.77 7.79
N LYS A 245 16.24 -2.50 7.23
CA LYS A 245 16.41 -3.91 7.61
C LYS A 245 16.75 -3.92 9.10
N ALA A 246 15.90 -4.58 9.90
CA ALA A 246 16.21 -4.92 11.27
C ALA A 246 17.31 -5.97 11.28
#